data_a5d566fdf911a4e02220a9ffcc2b071c
#
_entry.id   a5d566fdf911a4e02220a9ffcc2b071c
#
_cell.length_a   1.000
_cell.length_b   1.000
_cell.length_c   1.000
_cell.angle_alpha   90.00
_cell.angle_beta   90.00
_cell.angle_gamma   90.00
#
_symmetry.space_group_name_H-M   'P 1'
#
loop_
_entity.id
_entity.type
_entity.pdbx_description
1 polymer ?
#
loop_
_entity_poly.entity_id
_entity_poly.type
_entity_poly.pdbx_seq_one_letter_code
_entity_poly.pdbx_strand_id
1 'polypeptide(L)'
;FEPKAILSEHKIIDIQQQEQNRGRQIIEEFMIATNACSAHYLADHQMASIRRVVRTPEKWNRIRELAQHYHFSLPAEPSSLALEAFLIERQKVDPLRFPDLSLVIIKLMGSGQYIVERPGEAAVGHFGLAEKDYTHSTAPNRRYPDLITQRMLKAALQRQVSPYSAL
;
A
#
# COMPACT_ATOMS: atom_id res chain seq x y z
N PHE A 1 13.33 5.94 -1.46
CA PHE A 1 14.32 6.94 -1.03
C PHE A 1 13.65 7.93 -0.07
N GLU A 2 14.00 7.89 1.20
CA GLU A 2 13.53 8.88 2.19
C GLU A 2 14.71 9.78 2.57
N PRO A 3 14.76 11.03 2.10
CA PRO A 3 15.78 11.96 2.51
C PRO A 3 15.51 12.43 3.95
N LYS A 4 16.53 12.39 4.79
CA LYS A 4 16.51 12.93 6.16
C LYS A 4 17.40 14.17 6.23
N ALA A 5 16.80 15.32 6.51
CA ALA A 5 17.57 16.53 6.76
C ALA A 5 18.26 16.44 8.13
N ILE A 6 19.56 16.70 8.15
CA ILE A 6 20.33 16.88 9.38
C ILE A 6 20.37 18.38 9.69
N LEU A 7 19.87 18.73 10.87
CA LEU A 7 19.76 20.12 11.32
C LEU A 7 20.83 20.41 12.38
N SER A 8 21.48 21.56 12.29
CA SER A 8 22.25 22.18 13.34
C SER A 8 21.82 23.65 13.48
N GLU A 9 21.52 24.10 14.69
CA GLU A 9 21.09 25.48 14.97
C GLU A 9 19.99 26.01 14.03
N HIS A 10 18.97 25.15 13.75
CA HIS A 10 17.85 25.42 12.83
C HIS A 10 18.24 25.58 11.34
N LYS A 11 19.48 25.25 10.96
CA LYS A 11 19.91 25.21 9.55
C LYS A 11 20.12 23.78 9.10
N ILE A 12 19.72 23.49 7.85
CA ILE A 12 20.03 22.20 7.24
C ILE A 12 21.51 22.18 6.90
N ILE A 13 22.28 21.27 7.51
CA ILE A 13 23.70 21.11 7.28
C ILE A 13 24.02 19.94 6.35
N ASP A 14 23.10 18.97 6.26
CA ASP A 14 23.28 17.78 5.41
C ASP A 14 21.93 17.14 5.07
N ILE A 15 21.88 16.36 4.00
CA ILE A 15 20.73 15.52 3.63
C ILE A 15 21.26 14.10 3.46
N GLN A 16 20.83 13.22 4.35
CA GLN A 16 21.24 11.82 4.34
C GLN A 16 20.09 10.91 3.90
N GLN A 17 20.42 9.79 3.26
CA GLN A 17 19.46 8.74 3.00
C GLN A 17 19.14 8.03 4.30
N GLN A 18 17.85 7.93 4.63
CA GLN A 18 17.41 7.15 5.77
C GLN A 18 17.47 5.66 5.41
N GLU A 19 18.34 4.91 6.11
CA GLU A 19 18.45 3.48 5.91
C GLU A 19 17.21 2.73 6.46
N GLN A 20 16.77 1.74 5.72
CA GLN A 20 15.78 0.76 6.18
C GLN A 20 16.40 -0.10 7.29
N ASN A 21 15.70 -0.27 8.39
CA ASN A 21 16.11 -1.16 9.46
C ASN A 21 14.98 -2.11 9.86
N ARG A 22 15.32 -3.21 10.56
CA ARG A 22 14.36 -4.24 10.98
C ARG A 22 13.21 -3.68 11.82
N GLY A 23 13.46 -2.69 12.65
CA GLY A 23 12.41 -2.06 13.45
C GLY A 23 11.35 -1.37 12.60
N ARG A 24 11.77 -0.67 11.54
CA ARG A 24 10.84 -0.06 10.57
C ARG A 24 10.05 -1.11 9.81
N GLN A 25 10.71 -2.18 9.35
CA GLN A 25 10.02 -3.28 8.67
C GLN A 25 8.94 -3.92 9.55
N ILE A 26 9.24 -4.18 10.82
CA ILE A 26 8.26 -4.71 11.79
C ILE A 26 7.06 -3.77 11.94
N ILE A 27 7.29 -2.46 12.07
CA ILE A 27 6.21 -1.48 12.18
C ILE A 27 5.37 -1.43 10.89
N GLU A 28 6.01 -1.49 9.73
CA GLU A 28 5.33 -1.55 8.42
C GLU A 28 4.43 -2.78 8.32
N GLU A 29 4.93 -3.97 8.66
CA GLU A 29 4.15 -5.21 8.67
C GLU A 29 2.98 -5.15 9.65
N PHE A 30 3.18 -4.61 10.86
CA PHE A 30 2.08 -4.40 11.81
C PHE A 30 1.03 -3.43 11.28
N MET A 31 1.43 -2.37 10.57
CA MET A 31 0.48 -1.44 9.95
C MET A 31 -0.32 -2.12 8.84
N ILE A 32 0.32 -2.93 8.00
CA ILE A 32 -0.34 -3.69 6.94
C ILE A 32 -1.33 -4.68 7.55
N ALA A 33 -0.89 -5.50 8.51
CA ALA A 33 -1.74 -6.47 9.19
C ALA A 33 -2.93 -5.80 9.89
N THR A 34 -2.73 -4.69 10.61
CA THR A 34 -3.81 -3.95 11.28
C THR A 34 -4.83 -3.43 10.27
N ASN A 35 -4.37 -2.91 9.15
CA ASN A 35 -5.25 -2.40 8.10
C ASN A 35 -6.04 -3.53 7.43
N ALA A 36 -5.42 -4.67 7.14
CA ALA A 36 -6.09 -5.85 6.59
C ALA A 36 -7.12 -6.42 7.58
N CYS A 37 -6.74 -6.63 8.85
CA CYS A 37 -7.66 -7.07 9.90
C CYS A 37 -8.85 -6.14 10.07
N SER A 38 -8.64 -4.83 10.02
CA SER A 38 -9.71 -3.83 10.10
C SER A 38 -10.69 -3.96 8.93
N ALA A 39 -10.17 -4.21 7.74
CA ALA A 39 -10.96 -4.41 6.54
C ALA A 39 -11.82 -5.67 6.63
N HIS A 40 -11.21 -6.81 7.00
CA HIS A 40 -11.90 -8.09 7.20
C HIS A 40 -12.97 -7.98 8.28
N TYR A 41 -12.64 -7.37 9.42
CA TYR A 41 -13.59 -7.22 10.53
C TYR A 41 -14.85 -6.46 10.10
N LEU A 42 -14.73 -5.38 9.34
CA LEU A 42 -15.87 -4.63 8.83
C LEU A 42 -16.69 -5.45 7.80
N ALA A 43 -16.02 -6.20 6.92
CA ALA A 43 -16.68 -7.08 5.97
C ALA A 43 -17.47 -8.19 6.67
N ASP A 44 -16.90 -8.86 7.66
CA ASP A 44 -17.53 -9.93 8.45
C ASP A 44 -18.77 -9.42 9.20
N HIS A 45 -18.78 -8.15 9.61
CA HIS A 45 -19.90 -7.49 10.25
C HIS A 45 -20.90 -6.85 9.27
N GLN A 46 -20.77 -7.15 7.97
CA GLN A 46 -21.64 -6.63 6.92
C GLN A 46 -21.75 -5.09 6.93
N MET A 47 -20.64 -4.41 7.21
CA MET A 47 -20.58 -2.96 7.21
C MET A 47 -19.87 -2.46 5.95
N ALA A 48 -20.47 -1.46 5.31
CA ALA A 48 -19.78 -0.72 4.25
C ALA A 48 -18.50 -0.07 4.80
N SER A 49 -17.46 0.00 4.00
CA SER A 49 -16.17 0.55 4.45
C SER A 49 -15.42 1.24 3.32
N ILE A 50 -14.52 2.14 3.71
CA ILE A 50 -13.60 2.77 2.76
C ILE A 50 -12.41 1.83 2.57
N ARG A 51 -12.18 1.39 1.33
CA ARG A 51 -11.05 0.54 0.95
C ARG A 51 -9.94 1.36 0.30
N ARG A 52 -8.71 1.02 0.61
CA ARG A 52 -7.55 1.52 -0.11
C ARG A 52 -7.16 0.52 -1.18
N VAL A 53 -7.36 0.87 -2.44
CA VAL A 53 -7.16 -0.06 -3.55
C VAL A 53 -6.05 0.42 -4.49
N VAL A 54 -5.32 -0.53 -5.02
CA VAL A 54 -4.44 -0.35 -6.18
C VAL A 54 -4.85 -1.42 -7.19
N ARG A 55 -5.45 -0.97 -8.28
CA ARG A 55 -5.92 -1.89 -9.31
C ARG A 55 -4.76 -2.62 -9.99
N THR A 56 -5.07 -3.73 -10.61
CA THR A 56 -4.14 -4.40 -11.52
C THR A 56 -3.60 -3.42 -12.56
N PRO A 57 -2.28 -3.35 -12.76
CA PRO A 57 -1.68 -2.37 -13.66
C PRO A 57 -2.15 -2.53 -15.11
N GLU A 58 -2.80 -1.51 -15.67
CA GLU A 58 -3.18 -1.49 -17.09
C GLU A 58 -1.95 -1.56 -18.01
N LYS A 59 -0.83 -1.04 -17.54
CA LYS A 59 0.44 -0.99 -18.30
C LYS A 59 1.36 -2.17 -17.97
N TRP A 60 0.80 -3.35 -17.62
CA TRP A 60 1.58 -4.54 -17.26
C TRP A 60 2.58 -4.95 -18.35
N ASN A 61 2.20 -4.85 -19.62
CA ASN A 61 3.11 -5.17 -20.72
C ASN A 61 4.38 -4.31 -20.70
N ARG A 62 4.28 -3.03 -20.36
CA ARG A 62 5.45 -2.15 -20.23
C ARG A 62 6.33 -2.54 -19.03
N ILE A 63 5.73 -3.02 -17.93
CA ILE A 63 6.48 -3.56 -16.80
C ILE A 63 7.23 -4.83 -17.22
N ARG A 64 6.59 -5.70 -18.01
CA ARG A 64 7.21 -6.91 -18.57
C ARG A 64 8.38 -6.58 -19.49
N GLU A 65 8.20 -5.66 -20.42
CA GLU A 65 9.26 -5.17 -21.32
C GLU A 65 10.45 -4.62 -20.54
N LEU A 66 10.17 -3.80 -19.50
CA LEU A 66 11.19 -3.28 -18.62
C LEU A 66 11.96 -4.39 -17.89
N ALA A 67 11.26 -5.39 -17.36
CA ALA A 67 11.90 -6.54 -16.71
C ALA A 67 12.76 -7.35 -17.68
N GLN A 68 12.32 -7.51 -18.94
CA GLN A 68 13.10 -8.18 -19.99
C GLN A 68 14.44 -7.47 -20.29
N HIS A 69 14.49 -6.14 -20.26
CA HIS A 69 15.74 -5.39 -20.37
C HIS A 69 16.75 -5.74 -19.27
N TYR A 70 16.27 -6.21 -18.14
CA TYR A 70 17.09 -6.69 -17.02
C TYR A 70 17.24 -8.22 -17.01
N HIS A 71 16.90 -8.89 -18.11
CA HIS A 71 16.95 -10.36 -18.28
C HIS A 71 16.06 -11.12 -17.27
N PHE A 72 14.99 -10.47 -16.77
CA PHE A 72 14.01 -11.09 -15.90
C PHE A 72 12.70 -11.32 -16.63
N SER A 73 12.12 -12.53 -16.50
CA SER A 73 10.88 -12.89 -17.16
C SER A 73 9.69 -12.78 -16.19
N LEU A 74 8.79 -11.83 -16.46
CA LEU A 74 7.51 -11.72 -15.78
C LEU A 74 6.42 -12.48 -16.54
N PRO A 75 5.42 -13.07 -15.85
CA PRO A 75 4.31 -13.76 -16.48
C PRO A 75 3.47 -12.83 -17.37
N ALA A 76 2.70 -13.42 -18.28
CA ALA A 76 1.80 -12.67 -19.16
C ALA A 76 0.70 -11.96 -18.34
N GLU A 77 0.13 -12.69 -17.39
CA GLU A 77 -0.85 -12.15 -16.45
C GLU A 77 -0.16 -11.39 -15.31
N PRO A 78 -0.74 -10.25 -14.87
CA PRO A 78 -0.20 -9.47 -13.76
C PRO A 78 -0.11 -10.29 -12.48
N SER A 79 1.09 -10.29 -11.87
CA SER A 79 1.37 -10.99 -10.62
C SER A 79 2.20 -10.10 -9.71
N SER A 80 1.64 -9.73 -8.55
CA SER A 80 2.33 -8.95 -7.53
C SER A 80 3.55 -9.68 -6.97
N LEU A 81 3.44 -10.99 -6.74
CA LEU A 81 4.54 -11.84 -6.28
C LEU A 81 5.71 -11.89 -7.27
N ALA A 82 5.41 -12.03 -8.57
CA ALA A 82 6.46 -12.03 -9.59
C ALA A 82 7.14 -10.65 -9.70
N LEU A 83 6.35 -9.57 -9.57
CA LEU A 83 6.89 -8.22 -9.56
C LEU A 83 7.78 -7.97 -8.33
N GLU A 84 7.36 -8.42 -7.16
CA GLU A 84 8.15 -8.34 -5.94
C GLU A 84 9.49 -9.09 -6.08
N ALA A 85 9.46 -10.33 -6.57
CA ALA A 85 10.68 -11.10 -6.82
C ALA A 85 11.66 -10.36 -7.74
N PHE A 86 11.15 -9.76 -8.82
CA PHE A 86 11.95 -8.92 -9.72
C PHE A 86 12.58 -7.72 -8.99
N LEU A 87 11.80 -7.00 -8.18
CA LEU A 87 12.28 -5.82 -7.46
C LEU A 87 13.32 -6.19 -6.40
N ILE A 88 13.12 -7.28 -5.66
CA ILE A 88 14.09 -7.80 -4.67
C ILE A 88 15.42 -8.16 -5.36
N GLU A 89 15.35 -8.85 -6.49
CA GLU A 89 16.55 -9.20 -7.25
C GLU A 89 17.29 -7.93 -7.71
N ARG A 90 16.58 -6.97 -8.30
CA ARG A 90 17.19 -5.72 -8.78
C ARG A 90 17.80 -4.89 -7.67
N GLN A 91 17.17 -4.83 -6.51
CA GLN A 91 17.71 -4.14 -5.35
C GLN A 91 19.05 -4.75 -4.87
N LYS A 92 19.18 -6.09 -4.98
CA LYS A 92 20.43 -6.79 -4.61
C LYS A 92 21.53 -6.60 -5.64
N VAL A 93 21.19 -6.63 -6.93
CA VAL A 93 22.16 -6.58 -8.03
C VAL A 93 22.68 -5.16 -8.30
N ASP A 94 21.78 -4.16 -8.26
CA ASP A 94 22.14 -2.76 -8.52
C ASP A 94 21.40 -1.81 -7.58
N PRO A 95 21.81 -1.71 -6.32
CA PRO A 95 21.18 -0.87 -5.33
C PRO A 95 21.24 0.63 -5.67
N LEU A 96 22.22 1.06 -6.47
CA LEU A 96 22.37 2.48 -6.84
C LEU A 96 21.30 2.95 -7.83
N ARG A 97 20.94 2.12 -8.82
CA ARG A 97 19.91 2.43 -9.82
C ARG A 97 18.51 1.94 -9.44
N PHE A 98 18.41 1.14 -8.39
CA PHE A 98 17.14 0.61 -7.91
C PHE A 98 16.09 1.70 -7.61
N PRO A 99 16.41 2.86 -6.99
CA PRO A 99 15.44 3.92 -6.75
C PRO A 99 14.77 4.44 -8.03
N ASP A 100 15.53 4.61 -9.11
CA ASP A 100 15.00 5.08 -10.40
C ASP A 100 14.07 4.03 -11.01
N LEU A 101 14.48 2.76 -10.98
CA LEU A 101 13.66 1.65 -11.44
C LEU A 101 12.36 1.57 -10.64
N SER A 102 12.42 1.62 -9.32
CA SER A 102 11.25 1.61 -8.43
C SER A 102 10.28 2.72 -8.78
N LEU A 103 10.78 3.93 -9.01
CA LEU A 103 9.94 5.08 -9.37
C LEU A 103 9.21 4.86 -10.71
N VAL A 104 9.88 4.28 -11.69
CA VAL A 104 9.27 3.93 -12.98
C VAL A 104 8.17 2.89 -12.79
N ILE A 105 8.43 1.84 -12.02
CA ILE A 105 7.45 0.78 -11.72
C ILE A 105 6.23 1.38 -11.00
N ILE A 106 6.41 2.20 -9.97
CA ILE A 106 5.32 2.87 -9.25
C ILE A 106 4.45 3.70 -10.21
N LYS A 107 5.04 4.44 -11.13
CA LYS A 107 4.30 5.21 -12.15
C LYS A 107 3.52 4.31 -13.11
N LEU A 108 4.04 3.13 -13.43
CA LEU A 108 3.38 2.17 -14.31
C LEU A 108 2.27 1.38 -13.60
N MET A 109 2.39 1.16 -12.30
CA MET A 109 1.35 0.53 -11.48
C MET A 109 0.11 1.39 -11.32
N GLY A 110 0.23 2.71 -11.45
CA GLY A 110 -0.88 3.63 -11.28
C GLY A 110 -1.06 4.09 -9.83
N SER A 111 -2.03 5.00 -9.64
CA SER A 111 -2.29 5.59 -8.33
C SER A 111 -3.25 4.75 -7.49
N GLY A 112 -2.96 4.66 -6.20
CA GLY A 112 -3.92 4.10 -5.25
C GLY A 112 -5.13 5.03 -5.06
N GLN A 113 -6.30 4.43 -4.89
CA GLN A 113 -7.58 5.10 -4.76
C GLN A 113 -8.26 4.72 -3.44
N TYR A 114 -9.18 5.55 -2.99
CA TYR A 114 -10.15 5.18 -1.98
C TYR A 114 -11.49 4.94 -2.66
N ILE A 115 -12.10 3.80 -2.38
CA ILE A 115 -13.44 3.45 -2.84
C ILE A 115 -14.29 3.06 -1.64
N VAL A 116 -15.62 3.20 -1.78
CA VAL A 116 -16.55 2.60 -0.85
C VAL A 116 -16.86 1.19 -1.34
N GLU A 117 -16.70 0.21 -0.48
CA GLU A 117 -17.09 -1.18 -0.71
C GLU A 117 -18.28 -1.50 0.19
N ARG A 118 -19.35 -2.02 -0.42
CA ARG A 118 -20.57 -2.43 0.29
C ARG A 118 -20.57 -3.94 0.51
N PRO A 119 -21.30 -4.41 1.52
CA PRO A 119 -21.44 -5.84 1.75
C PRO A 119 -21.92 -6.59 0.51
N GLY A 120 -21.22 -7.66 0.17
CA GLY A 120 -21.52 -8.49 -1.02
C GLY A 120 -20.90 -8.00 -2.33
N GLU A 121 -20.25 -6.84 -2.36
CA GLU A 121 -19.48 -6.40 -3.53
C GLU A 121 -18.15 -7.15 -3.62
N ALA A 122 -17.69 -7.38 -4.85
CA ALA A 122 -16.39 -8.02 -5.08
C ALA A 122 -15.25 -7.07 -4.69
N ALA A 123 -14.33 -7.55 -3.86
CA ALA A 123 -13.16 -6.79 -3.44
C ALA A 123 -12.25 -6.46 -4.65
N VAL A 124 -11.86 -5.20 -4.79
CA VAL A 124 -10.93 -4.75 -5.84
C VAL A 124 -9.49 -5.09 -5.47
N GLY A 125 -9.16 -5.03 -4.18
CA GLY A 125 -7.84 -5.36 -3.64
C GLY A 125 -6.79 -4.28 -3.82
N HIS A 126 -5.62 -4.56 -3.24
CA HIS A 126 -4.42 -3.71 -3.31
C HIS A 126 -3.28 -4.49 -3.98
N PHE A 127 -3.15 -4.36 -5.30
CA PHE A 127 -2.17 -5.12 -6.09
C PHE A 127 -0.74 -5.03 -5.54
N GLY A 128 -0.28 -3.83 -5.16
CA GLY A 128 1.08 -3.63 -4.66
C GLY A 128 1.39 -4.27 -3.30
N LEU A 129 0.34 -4.67 -2.53
CA LEU A 129 0.50 -5.38 -1.26
C LEU A 129 0.06 -6.86 -1.37
N ALA A 130 -0.45 -7.29 -2.53
CA ALA A 130 -1.09 -8.59 -2.72
C ALA A 130 -2.26 -8.87 -1.75
N GLU A 131 -2.89 -7.80 -1.23
CA GLU A 131 -4.00 -7.88 -0.29
C GLU A 131 -5.34 -7.70 -1.00
N LYS A 132 -6.30 -8.60 -0.70
CA LYS A 132 -7.65 -8.51 -1.26
C LYS A 132 -8.49 -7.47 -0.53
N ASP A 133 -8.41 -7.47 0.80
CA ASP A 133 -9.15 -6.58 1.67
C ASP A 133 -8.21 -5.66 2.40
N TYR A 134 -8.13 -4.41 1.96
CA TYR A 134 -7.21 -3.46 2.55
C TYR A 134 -7.87 -2.10 2.75
N THR A 135 -7.71 -1.55 3.94
CA THR A 135 -8.15 -0.20 4.29
C THR A 135 -7.01 0.57 4.94
N HIS A 136 -7.24 1.81 5.29
CA HIS A 136 -6.38 2.58 6.16
C HIS A 136 -7.09 2.87 7.48
N SER A 137 -6.45 2.56 8.61
CA SER A 137 -7.01 2.75 9.96
C SER A 137 -5.98 3.28 10.98
N THR A 138 -4.68 3.31 10.61
CA THR A 138 -3.58 3.50 11.56
C THR A 138 -3.12 4.94 11.78
N ALA A 139 -3.65 5.91 11.01
CA ALA A 139 -3.24 7.31 11.14
C ALA A 139 -4.42 8.30 11.08
N PRO A 140 -5.41 8.20 12.00
CA PRO A 140 -6.63 9.03 11.98
C PRO A 140 -6.37 10.51 12.26
N ASN A 141 -5.20 10.85 12.82
CA ASN A 141 -4.78 12.22 13.09
C ASN A 141 -4.40 13.02 11.83
N ARG A 142 -4.08 12.33 10.73
CA ARG A 142 -3.60 12.95 9.48
C ARG A 142 -4.24 12.43 8.21
N ARG A 143 -5.01 11.34 8.27
CA ARG A 143 -5.73 10.77 7.12
C ARG A 143 -7.21 10.64 7.44
N TYR A 144 -8.03 11.39 6.73
CA TYR A 144 -9.49 11.38 6.93
C TYR A 144 -10.15 10.00 6.73
N PRO A 145 -9.77 9.17 5.72
CA PRO A 145 -10.31 7.82 5.59
C PRO A 145 -10.05 6.94 6.81
N ASP A 146 -8.90 7.08 7.47
CA ASP A 146 -8.59 6.35 8.71
C ASP A 146 -9.53 6.72 9.85
N LEU A 147 -9.86 8.00 9.98
CA LEU A 147 -10.82 8.47 10.98
C LEU A 147 -12.20 7.86 10.74
N ILE A 148 -12.67 7.83 9.49
CA ILE A 148 -13.93 7.21 9.12
C ILE A 148 -13.88 5.71 9.44
N THR A 149 -12.82 5.00 9.01
CA THR A 149 -12.64 3.58 9.29
C THR A 149 -12.69 3.28 10.78
N GLN A 150 -12.02 4.06 11.62
CA GLN A 150 -12.05 3.87 13.08
C GLN A 150 -13.44 4.11 13.68
N ARG A 151 -14.21 5.07 13.18
CA ARG A 151 -15.59 5.28 13.61
C ARG A 151 -16.49 4.11 13.22
N MET A 152 -16.28 3.55 12.03
CA MET A 152 -16.98 2.34 11.59
C MET A 152 -16.62 1.14 12.45
N LEU A 153 -15.33 0.93 12.75
CA LEU A 153 -14.87 -0.13 13.65
C LEU A 153 -15.48 0.00 15.05
N LYS A 154 -15.53 1.22 15.59
CA LYS A 154 -16.16 1.48 16.89
C LYS A 154 -17.64 1.11 16.88
N ALA A 155 -18.37 1.49 15.84
CA ALA A 155 -19.80 1.12 15.70
C ALA A 155 -19.97 -0.40 15.60
N ALA A 156 -19.14 -1.09 14.78
CA ALA A 156 -19.17 -2.54 14.64
C ALA A 156 -18.90 -3.26 15.98
N LEU A 157 -17.88 -2.83 16.73
CA LEU A 157 -17.53 -3.37 18.05
C LEU A 157 -18.68 -3.18 19.08
N GLN A 158 -19.41 -2.08 18.98
CA GLN A 158 -20.57 -1.77 19.82
C GLN A 158 -21.87 -2.38 19.31
N ARG A 159 -21.85 -3.14 18.19
CA ARG A 159 -23.02 -3.70 17.50
C ARG A 159 -24.06 -2.64 17.14
N GLN A 160 -23.59 -1.47 16.79
CA GLN A 160 -24.41 -0.34 16.33
C GLN A 160 -24.43 -0.29 14.80
N VAL A 161 -25.45 0.34 14.26
CA VAL A 161 -25.52 0.63 12.82
C VAL A 161 -24.43 1.61 12.40
N SER A 162 -24.13 1.65 11.10
CA SER A 162 -23.17 2.61 10.55
C SER A 162 -23.50 4.04 11.00
N PRO A 163 -22.53 4.81 11.49
CA PRO A 163 -22.70 6.22 11.81
C PRO A 163 -22.87 7.10 10.56
N TYR A 164 -22.77 6.49 9.37
CA TYR A 164 -22.88 7.16 8.08
C TYR A 164 -23.98 6.50 7.25
N SER A 165 -25.12 7.13 7.17
CA SER A 165 -26.31 6.61 6.47
C SER A 165 -26.16 6.56 4.93
N ALA A 166 -25.17 7.22 4.39
CA ALA A 166 -24.89 7.30 2.95
C ALA A 166 -23.82 6.33 2.45
N LEU A 167 -23.26 5.51 3.35
CA LEU A 167 -22.28 4.46 3.01
C LEU A 167 -22.97 3.12 2.77
#